data_044221842eb11441cdf577a67f0eff20
#
_entry.id   044221842eb11441cdf577a67f0eff20
#
_cell.length_a   1.000
_cell.length_b   1.000
_cell.length_c   1.000
_cell.angle_alpha   90.00
_cell.angle_beta   90.00
_cell.angle_gamma   90.00
#
_symmetry.space_group_name_H-M   'P 1'
#
loop_
_entity.id
_entity.type
_entity.pdbx_description
1 polymer ?
#
loop_
_entity_poly.entity_id
_entity_poly.type
_entity_poly.pdbx_seq_one_letter_code
_entity_poly.pdbx_strand_id
1 'polypeptide(L)'
;MHPALASAITPSALIDFADPHDGAPGTGQRLRYAFGTPCQVLQAFTLAEVRPLLDAVEAQSRQGAWCVGYLRYEAAPAFDPAFAVQATTQPLAWFAVYDEALSWPDPHGPAPEAILLQWRSWLERPDFDAAVGALLQGIARGDFYQVNYTAPLRASLQPGDAEKDPATVALALFHALQRAQAGGYAAYLNSGDEHILSVSPELFFDWQDGLLLTRPMKGTAPRGATPADDLAAADALKASPKERAENVMIVDLLRNDVSRIAEPFSVQVPRLFHTQALPAVWQMTSDITARTRANCSLADVFAALFPCGSITGAPKVQAMRAIQALEPQARGVYCGALGVVKPGGAAIFNVPIRTVTLRGSQALCSIGSGITAGSIAGDEWNEWQYKQAFVRRATTRFELLETLGLQDGQLQNLSAHLARLAQAAQHFGYPWQPDSVEAVLKTLTTSHTTGAWRVRLLLDAQGHAHAQAFALSATPECMRLQLADRPLDEAHSEFVRFKTTHRPHYDAFTPTDVRVFDTVLWNAQHEITECTRGNIALQVGGQWVTPPLRCGLLPGIGRALALQEGRLVESVVHLNDLPTVTGIAFLNSLRGWVDADWVSAQWDAMPSP
;
A
#
# COMPACT_ATOMS: atom_id res chain seq x y z
N MET A 1 37.36 29.40 -15.72
CA MET A 1 36.50 28.57 -16.56
C MET A 1 35.57 27.80 -15.62
N HIS A 2 34.33 28.20 -15.53
CA HIS A 2 33.31 27.41 -14.82
C HIS A 2 33.03 26.14 -15.62
N PRO A 3 32.98 24.94 -14.99
CA PRO A 3 32.49 23.78 -15.69
C PRO A 3 31.00 24.02 -15.99
N ALA A 4 30.64 23.91 -17.26
CA ALA A 4 29.26 23.94 -17.70
C ALA A 4 28.46 22.91 -16.90
N LEU A 5 27.35 23.35 -16.26
CA LEU A 5 26.33 22.49 -15.71
C LEU A 5 25.88 21.56 -16.84
N ALA A 6 26.34 20.30 -16.82
CA ALA A 6 25.75 19.28 -17.66
C ALA A 6 24.26 19.24 -17.31
N SER A 7 23.40 19.57 -18.27
CA SER A 7 21.95 19.44 -18.08
C SER A 7 21.68 17.99 -17.68
N ALA A 8 21.12 17.80 -16.50
CA ALA A 8 20.81 16.46 -16.01
C ALA A 8 19.82 15.83 -17.01
N ILE A 9 20.23 14.73 -17.64
CA ILE A 9 19.38 14.01 -18.60
C ILE A 9 18.21 13.45 -17.81
N THR A 10 16.99 13.83 -18.19
CA THR A 10 15.76 13.23 -17.62
C THR A 10 15.73 11.75 -18.00
N PRO A 11 15.71 10.83 -17.04
CA PRO A 11 15.72 9.40 -17.35
C PRO A 11 14.41 8.98 -18.05
N SER A 12 14.53 8.16 -19.09
CA SER A 12 13.39 7.50 -19.73
C SER A 12 12.98 6.22 -19.02
N ALA A 13 13.90 5.58 -18.29
CA ALA A 13 13.60 4.43 -17.44
C ALA A 13 14.48 4.42 -16.18
N LEU A 14 13.91 3.91 -15.10
CA LEU A 14 14.56 3.63 -13.82
C LEU A 14 14.21 2.23 -13.36
N ILE A 15 15.20 1.45 -12.93
CA ILE A 15 15.02 0.13 -12.32
C ILE A 15 15.63 0.17 -10.92
N ASP A 16 14.83 -0.07 -9.89
CA ASP A 16 15.25 -0.17 -8.49
C ASP A 16 14.67 -1.46 -7.88
N PHE A 17 15.32 -2.58 -8.17
CA PHE A 17 14.88 -3.90 -7.76
C PHE A 17 15.70 -4.40 -6.56
N ALA A 18 15.02 -5.06 -5.62
CA ALA A 18 15.71 -5.85 -4.61
C ALA A 18 16.50 -6.99 -5.30
N ASP A 19 17.71 -7.26 -4.86
CA ASP A 19 18.44 -8.43 -5.34
C ASP A 19 17.75 -9.70 -4.76
N PRO A 20 17.19 -10.57 -5.63
CA PRO A 20 16.45 -11.74 -5.15
C PRO A 20 17.36 -12.81 -4.52
N HIS A 21 18.67 -12.72 -4.72
CA HIS A 21 19.67 -13.67 -4.21
C HIS A 21 20.28 -13.23 -2.87
N ASP A 22 20.00 -12.00 -2.41
CA ASP A 22 20.49 -11.53 -1.12
C ASP A 22 19.71 -12.16 0.05
N GLY A 23 20.47 -12.67 1.03
CA GLY A 23 19.95 -13.49 2.12
C GLY A 23 19.13 -12.76 3.18
N ALA A 24 19.15 -11.42 3.24
CA ALA A 24 18.45 -10.61 4.23
C ALA A 24 17.59 -9.52 3.55
N PRO A 25 16.27 -9.71 3.49
CA PRO A 25 15.37 -8.70 2.93
C PRO A 25 15.40 -7.41 3.76
N GLY A 26 15.63 -6.28 3.08
CA GLY A 26 15.60 -4.95 3.68
C GLY A 26 16.96 -4.32 3.99
N THR A 27 18.04 -5.10 3.99
CA THR A 27 19.44 -4.62 4.12
C THR A 27 20.29 -4.94 2.90
N GLY A 28 19.69 -5.57 1.90
CA GLY A 28 20.36 -6.18 0.79
C GLY A 28 20.76 -5.24 -0.35
N GLN A 29 21.63 -5.74 -1.22
CA GLN A 29 22.01 -5.06 -2.44
C GLN A 29 20.76 -4.81 -3.31
N ARG A 30 20.71 -3.63 -3.88
CA ARG A 30 19.67 -3.26 -4.85
C ARG A 30 20.28 -3.13 -6.23
N LEU A 31 19.55 -3.64 -7.20
CA LEU A 31 19.85 -3.48 -8.61
C LEU A 31 19.27 -2.13 -9.05
N ARG A 32 20.15 -1.11 -9.15
CA ARG A 32 19.76 0.26 -9.49
C ARG A 32 20.37 0.68 -10.81
N TYR A 33 19.52 0.91 -11.80
CA TYR A 33 19.89 1.35 -13.12
C TYR A 33 19.00 2.51 -13.56
N ALA A 34 19.63 3.52 -14.16
CA ALA A 34 18.94 4.61 -14.85
C ALA A 34 19.28 4.54 -16.35
N PHE A 35 18.37 4.98 -17.19
CA PHE A 35 18.54 4.94 -18.64
C PHE A 35 18.13 6.28 -19.25
N GLY A 36 18.94 6.77 -20.17
CA GLY A 36 18.72 8.01 -20.90
C GLY A 36 17.78 7.82 -22.10
N THR A 37 18.17 8.34 -23.26
CA THR A 37 17.41 8.15 -24.51
C THR A 37 17.67 6.77 -25.07
N PRO A 38 16.64 5.96 -25.40
CA PRO A 38 16.85 4.67 -26.03
C PRO A 38 17.39 4.81 -27.45
N CYS A 39 18.30 3.91 -27.85
CA CYS A 39 18.80 3.83 -29.22
C CYS A 39 17.78 3.19 -30.17
N GLN A 40 16.89 2.34 -29.64
CA GLN A 40 15.82 1.67 -30.38
C GLN A 40 14.63 1.41 -29.49
N VAL A 41 13.44 1.37 -30.09
CA VAL A 41 12.20 0.91 -29.44
C VAL A 41 11.61 -0.24 -30.23
N LEU A 42 11.28 -1.34 -29.54
CA LEU A 42 10.64 -2.52 -30.09
C LEU A 42 9.20 -2.57 -29.58
N GLN A 43 8.24 -2.77 -30.48
CA GLN A 43 6.80 -2.81 -30.14
C GLN A 43 6.10 -3.97 -30.84
N ALA A 44 5.12 -4.58 -30.17
CA ALA A 44 4.23 -5.58 -30.73
C ALA A 44 2.79 -5.16 -30.47
N PHE A 45 1.98 -5.04 -31.52
CA PHE A 45 0.57 -4.68 -31.45
C PHE A 45 -0.35 -5.89 -31.65
N THR A 46 0.17 -6.93 -32.27
CA THR A 46 -0.55 -8.18 -32.53
C THR A 46 0.04 -9.34 -31.75
N LEU A 47 -0.76 -10.37 -31.51
CA LEU A 47 -0.32 -11.57 -30.80
C LEU A 47 0.84 -12.27 -31.53
N ALA A 48 0.84 -12.24 -32.87
CA ALA A 48 1.88 -12.86 -33.68
C ALA A 48 3.23 -12.18 -33.57
N GLU A 49 3.28 -10.89 -33.19
CA GLU A 49 4.50 -10.11 -33.05
C GLU A 49 5.17 -10.27 -31.66
N VAL A 50 4.43 -10.77 -30.64
CA VAL A 50 4.92 -10.80 -29.25
C VAL A 50 6.17 -11.69 -29.10
N ARG A 51 6.12 -12.94 -29.60
CA ARG A 51 7.28 -13.85 -29.51
C ARG A 51 8.49 -13.37 -30.32
N PRO A 52 8.34 -12.97 -31.58
CA PRO A 52 9.44 -12.37 -32.37
C PRO A 52 10.06 -11.15 -31.70
N LEU A 53 9.26 -10.32 -31.03
CA LEU A 53 9.80 -9.18 -30.27
C LEU A 53 10.66 -9.65 -29.11
N LEU A 54 10.27 -10.67 -28.34
CA LEU A 54 11.07 -11.21 -27.23
C LEU A 54 12.37 -11.84 -27.75
N ASP A 55 12.34 -12.51 -28.90
CA ASP A 55 13.54 -13.03 -29.56
C ASP A 55 14.48 -11.89 -29.97
N ALA A 56 13.95 -10.77 -30.48
CA ALA A 56 14.73 -9.59 -30.81
C ALA A 56 15.34 -8.94 -29.56
N VAL A 57 14.59 -8.83 -28.45
CA VAL A 57 15.07 -8.34 -27.15
C VAL A 57 16.26 -9.18 -26.66
N GLU A 58 16.13 -10.51 -26.72
CA GLU A 58 17.21 -11.42 -26.33
C GLU A 58 18.43 -11.26 -27.24
N ALA A 59 18.23 -11.13 -28.54
CA ALA A 59 19.32 -10.92 -29.51
C ALA A 59 20.08 -9.61 -29.24
N GLN A 60 19.38 -8.50 -28.96
CA GLN A 60 19.99 -7.23 -28.60
C GLN A 60 20.80 -7.33 -27.29
N SER A 61 20.24 -8.00 -26.28
CA SER A 61 20.95 -8.16 -25.00
C SER A 61 22.21 -9.02 -25.13
N ARG A 62 22.20 -10.05 -25.97
CA ARG A 62 23.36 -10.88 -26.27
C ARG A 62 24.46 -10.11 -27.04
N GLN A 63 24.08 -9.04 -27.73
CA GLN A 63 25.02 -8.11 -28.39
C GLN A 63 25.58 -7.04 -27.45
N GLY A 64 25.18 -7.06 -26.17
CA GLY A 64 25.71 -6.16 -25.14
C GLY A 64 24.75 -5.00 -24.77
N ALA A 65 23.57 -4.93 -25.37
CA ALA A 65 22.59 -3.89 -25.05
C ALA A 65 21.78 -4.21 -23.76
N TRP A 66 21.24 -3.17 -23.16
CA TRP A 66 20.23 -3.25 -22.11
C TRP A 66 18.87 -3.12 -22.74
N CYS A 67 17.89 -3.95 -22.34
CA CYS A 67 16.51 -3.83 -22.80
C CYS A 67 15.59 -3.68 -21.58
N VAL A 68 14.87 -2.56 -21.49
CA VAL A 68 13.90 -2.28 -20.42
C VAL A 68 12.50 -2.20 -21.03
N GLY A 69 11.54 -2.93 -20.47
CA GLY A 69 10.22 -2.94 -21.07
C GLY A 69 9.20 -3.75 -20.31
N TYR A 70 8.06 -3.93 -20.97
CA TYR A 70 6.91 -4.63 -20.39
C TYR A 70 6.16 -5.51 -21.41
N LEU A 71 5.44 -6.50 -20.86
CA LEU A 71 4.33 -7.17 -21.52
C LEU A 71 3.03 -6.79 -20.81
N ARG A 72 1.99 -6.40 -21.59
CA ARG A 72 0.64 -6.23 -21.05
C ARG A 72 -0.01 -7.59 -20.80
N TYR A 73 -0.92 -7.65 -19.83
CA TYR A 73 -1.71 -8.84 -19.53
C TYR A 73 -2.38 -9.44 -20.79
N GLU A 74 -2.81 -8.58 -21.71
CA GLU A 74 -3.47 -8.93 -22.96
C GLU A 74 -2.53 -9.61 -23.98
N ALA A 75 -1.22 -9.68 -23.72
CA ALA A 75 -0.30 -10.49 -24.51
C ALA A 75 -0.43 -12.01 -24.26
N ALA A 76 -1.17 -12.42 -23.22
CA ALA A 76 -1.29 -13.81 -22.80
C ALA A 76 -1.69 -14.79 -23.93
N PRO A 77 -2.64 -14.48 -24.82
CA PRO A 77 -3.01 -15.39 -25.91
C PRO A 77 -1.90 -15.64 -26.95
N ALA A 78 -0.83 -14.83 -26.96
CA ALA A 78 0.34 -15.10 -27.80
C ALA A 78 1.13 -16.36 -27.34
N PHE A 79 0.94 -16.77 -26.10
CA PHE A 79 1.60 -17.94 -25.49
C PHE A 79 0.70 -19.16 -25.39
N ASP A 80 -0.61 -18.93 -25.16
CA ASP A 80 -1.63 -19.99 -25.16
C ASP A 80 -2.96 -19.39 -25.65
N PRO A 81 -3.49 -19.84 -26.82
CA PRO A 81 -4.72 -19.30 -27.38
C PRO A 81 -5.98 -19.58 -26.53
N ALA A 82 -5.89 -20.45 -25.51
CA ALA A 82 -6.97 -20.70 -24.58
C ALA A 82 -7.14 -19.57 -23.53
N PHE A 83 -6.16 -18.70 -23.39
CA PHE A 83 -6.21 -17.58 -22.43
C PHE A 83 -7.15 -16.49 -22.95
N ALA A 84 -8.17 -16.19 -22.14
CA ALA A 84 -9.17 -15.16 -22.44
C ALA A 84 -8.75 -13.82 -21.82
N VAL A 85 -8.77 -12.76 -22.64
CA VAL A 85 -8.42 -11.39 -22.23
C VAL A 85 -9.33 -10.37 -22.89
N GLN A 86 -9.40 -9.16 -22.36
CA GLN A 86 -10.08 -8.05 -23.04
C GLN A 86 -9.26 -7.54 -24.23
N ALA A 87 -9.94 -7.00 -25.24
CA ALA A 87 -9.26 -6.38 -26.37
C ALA A 87 -8.59 -5.07 -25.96
N THR A 88 -7.44 -4.77 -26.60
CA THR A 88 -6.73 -3.50 -26.42
C THR A 88 -6.19 -3.01 -27.76
N THR A 89 -6.09 -1.69 -27.92
CA THR A 89 -5.42 -1.02 -29.04
C THR A 89 -3.99 -0.61 -28.71
N GLN A 90 -3.57 -0.85 -27.47
CA GLN A 90 -2.24 -0.51 -26.98
C GLN A 90 -1.23 -1.60 -27.36
N PRO A 91 0.08 -1.29 -27.42
CA PRO A 91 1.11 -2.29 -27.66
C PRO A 91 1.00 -3.42 -26.64
N LEU A 92 0.95 -4.68 -27.08
CA LEU A 92 0.96 -5.87 -26.22
C LEU A 92 2.30 -6.06 -25.51
N ALA A 93 3.39 -5.66 -26.18
CA ALA A 93 4.75 -5.63 -25.62
C ALA A 93 5.46 -4.38 -26.12
N TRP A 94 6.30 -3.81 -25.24
CA TRP A 94 7.10 -2.64 -25.53
C TRP A 94 8.44 -2.74 -24.81
N PHE A 95 9.56 -2.54 -25.54
CA PHE A 95 10.90 -2.56 -24.99
C PHE A 95 11.73 -1.43 -25.59
N ALA A 96 12.42 -0.69 -24.74
CA ALA A 96 13.47 0.25 -25.10
C ALA A 96 14.84 -0.42 -24.99
N VAL A 97 15.68 -0.20 -25.99
CA VAL A 97 17.05 -0.71 -26.08
C VAL A 97 18.00 0.43 -25.77
N TYR A 98 19.01 0.17 -24.94
CA TYR A 98 20.02 1.14 -24.51
C TYR A 98 21.42 0.55 -24.61
N ASP A 99 22.38 1.37 -25.01
CA ASP A 99 23.79 0.95 -25.12
C ASP A 99 24.43 0.82 -23.73
N GLU A 100 23.98 1.66 -22.76
CA GLU A 100 24.55 1.68 -21.41
C GLU A 100 23.51 1.99 -20.34
N ALA A 101 23.81 1.56 -19.12
CA ALA A 101 23.10 1.99 -17.92
C ALA A 101 23.85 3.18 -17.29
N LEU A 102 23.12 4.22 -16.94
CA LEU A 102 23.63 5.39 -16.26
C LEU A 102 23.66 5.17 -14.74
N SER A 103 24.45 5.98 -14.05
CA SER A 103 24.41 6.06 -12.58
C SER A 103 23.02 6.46 -12.11
N TRP A 104 22.60 5.91 -10.95
CA TRP A 104 21.34 6.30 -10.34
C TRP A 104 21.32 7.81 -10.06
N PRO A 105 20.27 8.53 -10.44
CA PRO A 105 20.17 9.97 -10.17
C PRO A 105 20.30 10.25 -8.67
N ASP A 106 21.20 11.17 -8.33
CA ASP A 106 21.41 11.55 -6.94
C ASP A 106 20.26 12.46 -6.47
N PRO A 107 19.59 12.17 -5.33
CA PRO A 107 18.43 12.93 -4.87
C PRO A 107 18.77 14.29 -4.22
N HIS A 108 19.91 14.92 -4.55
CA HIS A 108 20.39 16.16 -3.93
C HIS A 108 19.62 17.45 -4.32
N GLY A 109 18.49 17.33 -5.01
CA GLY A 109 17.57 18.45 -5.21
C GLY A 109 16.52 18.57 -4.09
N PRO A 110 15.86 19.74 -3.93
CA PRO A 110 14.69 19.84 -3.08
C PRO A 110 13.68 18.77 -3.52
N ALA A 111 13.06 18.09 -2.54
CA ALA A 111 12.06 17.09 -2.84
C ALA A 111 11.00 17.71 -3.78
N PRO A 112 10.65 17.06 -4.89
CA PRO A 112 9.68 17.62 -5.83
C PRO A 112 8.35 17.86 -5.10
N GLU A 113 7.65 18.90 -5.51
CA GLU A 113 6.33 19.20 -4.99
C GLU A 113 5.40 17.99 -5.13
N ALA A 114 4.60 17.71 -4.10
CA ALA A 114 3.72 16.56 -4.09
C ALA A 114 2.66 16.69 -5.19
N ILE A 115 2.54 15.67 -6.03
CA ILE A 115 1.47 15.56 -7.03
C ILE A 115 0.20 15.10 -6.32
N LEU A 116 -0.82 15.96 -6.31
CA LEU A 116 -2.07 15.68 -5.62
C LEU A 116 -3.07 15.03 -6.56
N LEU A 117 -3.57 13.85 -6.19
CA LEU A 117 -4.57 13.13 -6.97
C LEU A 117 -5.74 12.71 -6.09
N GLN A 118 -6.95 12.85 -6.61
CA GLN A 118 -8.16 12.34 -5.97
C GLN A 118 -8.60 11.05 -6.65
N TRP A 119 -8.30 9.94 -6.00
CA TRP A 119 -8.62 8.61 -6.51
C TRP A 119 -10.08 8.27 -6.28
N ARG A 120 -10.75 7.80 -7.33
CA ARG A 120 -12.13 7.30 -7.30
C ARG A 120 -12.14 5.84 -7.72
N SER A 121 -12.86 5.01 -6.97
CA SER A 121 -13.13 3.64 -7.40
C SER A 121 -14.06 3.65 -8.60
N TRP A 122 -13.79 2.76 -9.56
CA TRP A 122 -14.73 2.46 -10.65
C TRP A 122 -15.86 1.55 -10.17
N LEU A 123 -15.58 0.70 -9.17
CA LEU A 123 -16.49 -0.33 -8.66
C LEU A 123 -17.09 0.12 -7.34
N GLU A 124 -18.42 0.03 -7.24
CA GLU A 124 -19.15 0.28 -6.01
C GLU A 124 -19.32 -1.01 -5.20
N ARG A 125 -19.62 -0.90 -3.91
CA ARG A 125 -19.73 -2.04 -3.00
C ARG A 125 -20.76 -3.09 -3.44
N PRO A 126 -21.99 -2.76 -3.91
CA PRO A 126 -22.95 -3.76 -4.36
C PRO A 126 -22.45 -4.58 -5.56
N ASP A 127 -21.78 -3.94 -6.53
CA ASP A 127 -21.24 -4.61 -7.71
C ASP A 127 -20.08 -5.53 -7.34
N PHE A 128 -19.23 -5.09 -6.39
CA PHE A 128 -18.17 -5.91 -5.82
C PHE A 128 -18.74 -7.17 -5.14
N ASP A 129 -19.74 -7.02 -4.27
CA ASP A 129 -20.36 -8.13 -3.57
C ASP A 129 -21.01 -9.12 -4.55
N ALA A 130 -21.65 -8.63 -5.61
CA ALA A 130 -22.22 -9.45 -6.68
C ALA A 130 -21.14 -10.24 -7.43
N ALA A 131 -20.02 -9.60 -7.79
CA ALA A 131 -18.91 -10.26 -8.47
C ALA A 131 -18.25 -11.34 -7.58
N VAL A 132 -17.98 -11.04 -6.32
CA VAL A 132 -17.45 -12.02 -5.36
C VAL A 132 -18.43 -13.19 -5.18
N GLY A 133 -19.73 -12.91 -5.08
CA GLY A 133 -20.77 -13.95 -5.03
C GLY A 133 -20.77 -14.87 -6.25
N ALA A 134 -20.61 -14.32 -7.46
CA ALA A 134 -20.50 -15.11 -8.69
C ALA A 134 -19.24 -15.99 -8.72
N LEU A 135 -18.11 -15.45 -8.25
CA LEU A 135 -16.86 -16.21 -8.13
C LEU A 135 -16.96 -17.35 -7.11
N LEU A 136 -17.55 -17.11 -5.94
CA LEU A 136 -17.77 -18.14 -4.92
C LEU A 136 -18.69 -19.26 -5.43
N GLN A 137 -19.72 -18.92 -6.22
CA GLN A 137 -20.56 -19.93 -6.89
C GLN A 137 -19.76 -20.75 -7.90
N GLY A 138 -18.88 -20.14 -8.70
CA GLY A 138 -17.99 -20.84 -9.63
C GLY A 138 -17.04 -21.80 -8.91
N ILE A 139 -16.47 -21.38 -7.79
CA ILE A 139 -15.63 -22.22 -6.92
C ILE A 139 -16.45 -23.41 -6.37
N ALA A 140 -17.67 -23.16 -5.90
CA ALA A 140 -18.55 -24.21 -5.35
C ALA A 140 -18.95 -25.25 -6.42
N ARG A 141 -19.06 -24.86 -7.69
CA ARG A 141 -19.28 -25.77 -8.83
C ARG A 141 -18.01 -26.54 -9.24
N GLY A 142 -16.84 -26.13 -8.78
CA GLY A 142 -15.55 -26.71 -9.18
C GLY A 142 -15.00 -26.17 -10.51
N ASP A 143 -15.49 -25.04 -10.99
CA ASP A 143 -15.00 -24.42 -12.23
C ASP A 143 -13.53 -23.97 -12.09
N PHE A 144 -13.18 -23.47 -10.91
CA PHE A 144 -11.83 -23.02 -10.51
C PHE A 144 -11.69 -23.03 -8.97
N TYR A 145 -10.46 -22.97 -8.46
CA TYR A 145 -10.16 -22.97 -7.03
C TYR A 145 -9.91 -21.54 -6.50
N GLN A 146 -9.35 -20.69 -7.35
CA GLN A 146 -9.05 -19.29 -7.05
C GLN A 146 -9.18 -18.46 -8.33
N VAL A 147 -9.65 -17.21 -8.16
CA VAL A 147 -9.61 -16.18 -9.20
C VAL A 147 -9.13 -14.87 -8.58
N ASN A 148 -8.14 -14.22 -9.20
CA ASN A 148 -7.70 -12.89 -8.81
C ASN A 148 -8.60 -11.85 -9.48
N TYR A 149 -9.55 -11.29 -8.72
CA TYR A 149 -10.49 -10.28 -9.18
C TYR A 149 -9.94 -8.88 -8.94
N THR A 150 -10.12 -7.96 -9.91
CA THR A 150 -9.52 -6.62 -9.84
C THR A 150 -10.48 -5.53 -10.36
N ALA A 151 -10.25 -4.30 -9.92
CA ALA A 151 -10.90 -3.11 -10.47
C ALA A 151 -9.97 -1.89 -10.47
N PRO A 152 -10.16 -0.95 -11.43
CA PRO A 152 -9.36 0.26 -11.52
C PRO A 152 -9.82 1.35 -10.55
N LEU A 153 -8.83 2.05 -9.97
CA LEU A 153 -8.95 3.38 -9.42
C LEU A 153 -8.54 4.39 -10.49
N ARG A 154 -9.24 5.51 -10.58
CA ARG A 154 -8.96 6.59 -11.53
C ARG A 154 -8.77 7.90 -10.83
N ALA A 155 -7.85 8.71 -11.35
CA ALA A 155 -7.64 10.09 -10.93
C ALA A 155 -7.21 10.94 -12.12
N SER A 156 -7.33 12.26 -11.98
CA SER A 156 -6.85 13.22 -12.97
C SER A 156 -5.87 14.18 -12.30
N LEU A 157 -4.82 14.55 -13.02
CA LEU A 157 -3.91 15.62 -12.60
C LEU A 157 -4.70 16.94 -12.46
N GLN A 158 -4.30 17.72 -11.47
CA GLN A 158 -4.82 19.08 -11.32
C GLN A 158 -4.33 19.96 -12.49
N PRO A 159 -5.07 21.02 -12.88
CA PRO A 159 -4.69 21.86 -14.02
C PRO A 159 -3.24 22.34 -13.99
N GLY A 160 -2.76 22.84 -12.85
CA GLY A 160 -1.37 23.31 -12.71
C GLY A 160 -0.30 22.21 -12.86
N ASP A 161 -0.61 20.97 -12.50
CA ASP A 161 0.30 19.83 -12.70
C ASP A 161 0.20 19.31 -14.14
N ALA A 162 -0.97 19.38 -14.76
CA ALA A 162 -1.17 18.97 -16.15
C ALA A 162 -0.46 19.88 -17.17
N GLU A 163 -0.10 21.11 -16.78
CA GLU A 163 0.66 22.05 -17.60
C GLU A 163 2.19 21.88 -17.48
N LYS A 164 2.66 21.12 -16.48
CA LYS A 164 4.09 20.81 -16.30
C LYS A 164 4.56 19.77 -17.34
N ASP A 165 5.88 19.67 -17.51
CA ASP A 165 6.46 18.59 -18.30
C ASP A 165 6.02 17.21 -17.78
N PRO A 166 5.39 16.35 -18.62
CA PRO A 166 4.83 15.06 -18.19
C PRO A 166 5.86 14.12 -17.52
N ALA A 167 7.10 14.11 -17.98
CA ALA A 167 8.15 13.28 -17.40
C ALA A 167 8.53 13.75 -15.99
N THR A 168 8.57 15.08 -15.78
CA THR A 168 8.82 15.66 -14.45
C THR A 168 7.72 15.30 -13.46
N VAL A 169 6.46 15.40 -13.87
CA VAL A 169 5.30 15.00 -13.04
C VAL A 169 5.33 13.52 -12.72
N ALA A 170 5.57 12.69 -13.73
CA ALA A 170 5.61 11.24 -13.56
C ALA A 170 6.75 10.79 -12.65
N LEU A 171 7.95 11.38 -12.77
CA LEU A 171 9.08 11.08 -11.88
C LEU A 171 8.81 11.53 -10.44
N ALA A 172 8.23 12.71 -10.25
CA ALA A 172 7.83 13.18 -8.91
C ALA A 172 6.83 12.22 -8.25
N LEU A 173 5.83 11.77 -9.01
CA LEU A 173 4.85 10.80 -8.56
C LEU A 173 5.50 9.42 -8.29
N PHE A 174 6.41 8.95 -9.16
CA PHE A 174 7.12 7.69 -8.96
C PHE A 174 7.91 7.69 -7.65
N HIS A 175 8.67 8.76 -7.37
CA HIS A 175 9.40 8.88 -6.11
C HIS A 175 8.48 8.96 -4.89
N ALA A 176 7.31 9.60 -5.01
CA ALA A 176 6.31 9.60 -3.95
C ALA A 176 5.75 8.19 -3.69
N LEU A 177 5.48 7.42 -4.75
CA LEU A 177 5.07 6.01 -4.67
C LEU A 177 6.15 5.13 -4.04
N GLN A 178 7.42 5.31 -4.41
CA GLN A 178 8.55 4.59 -3.80
C GLN A 178 8.68 4.85 -2.29
N ARG A 179 8.48 6.10 -1.85
CA ARG A 179 8.44 6.42 -0.41
C ARG A 179 7.25 5.79 0.29
N ALA A 180 6.08 5.82 -0.35
CA ALA A 180 4.86 5.25 0.21
C ALA A 180 4.88 3.70 0.27
N GLN A 181 5.63 3.08 -0.63
CA GLN A 181 5.79 1.63 -0.74
C GLN A 181 7.28 1.30 -0.91
N ALA A 182 8.02 1.32 0.18
CA ALA A 182 9.44 0.99 0.16
C ALA A 182 9.68 -0.51 -0.03
N GLY A 183 10.79 -0.84 -0.66
CA GLY A 183 11.21 -2.22 -0.92
C GLY A 183 10.66 -2.78 -2.24
N GLY A 184 10.88 -4.07 -2.49
CA GLY A 184 10.40 -4.76 -3.68
C GLY A 184 11.13 -4.37 -4.99
N TYR A 185 10.38 -4.36 -6.08
CA TYR A 185 10.86 -4.28 -7.46
C TYR A 185 10.24 -3.05 -8.14
N ALA A 186 10.78 -1.87 -7.83
CA ALA A 186 10.26 -0.62 -8.36
C ALA A 186 10.84 -0.28 -9.75
N ALA A 187 9.99 0.18 -10.67
CA ALA A 187 10.39 0.60 -12.00
C ALA A 187 9.58 1.81 -12.48
N TYR A 188 10.26 2.76 -13.11
CA TYR A 188 9.67 3.83 -13.90
C TYR A 188 10.00 3.61 -15.36
N LEU A 189 9.03 3.81 -16.24
CA LEU A 189 9.22 3.72 -17.68
C LEU A 189 8.38 4.77 -18.40
N ASN A 190 9.02 5.54 -19.27
CA ASN A 190 8.39 6.44 -20.21
C ASN A 190 8.35 5.77 -21.59
N SER A 191 7.17 5.36 -22.06
CA SER A 191 6.99 4.75 -23.38
C SER A 191 6.66 5.75 -24.49
N GLY A 192 6.68 7.05 -24.20
CA GLY A 192 6.24 8.13 -25.07
C GLY A 192 4.77 8.49 -24.84
N ASP A 193 3.85 7.56 -25.06
CA ASP A 193 2.41 7.77 -24.90
C ASP A 193 1.94 7.68 -23.45
N GLU A 194 2.68 6.96 -22.60
CA GLU A 194 2.34 6.74 -21.20
C GLU A 194 3.59 6.60 -20.33
N HIS A 195 3.41 6.94 -19.04
CA HIS A 195 4.39 6.67 -18.00
C HIS A 195 3.88 5.53 -17.11
N ILE A 196 4.73 4.54 -16.87
CA ILE A 196 4.44 3.38 -16.02
C ILE A 196 5.25 3.51 -14.74
N LEU A 197 4.57 3.60 -13.60
CA LEU A 197 5.13 3.85 -12.29
C LEU A 197 4.82 2.65 -11.39
N SER A 198 5.70 1.66 -11.39
CA SER A 198 5.50 0.41 -10.64
C SER A 198 6.32 0.42 -9.35
N VAL A 199 5.68 0.13 -8.22
CA VAL A 199 6.33 -0.12 -6.92
C VAL A 199 5.97 -1.52 -6.42
N SER A 200 6.07 -2.48 -7.33
CA SER A 200 5.67 -3.86 -7.09
C SER A 200 6.48 -4.52 -5.96
N PRO A 201 5.82 -5.23 -5.03
CA PRO A 201 6.49 -6.05 -4.05
C PRO A 201 6.87 -7.44 -4.59
N GLU A 202 6.38 -7.87 -5.77
CA GLU A 202 6.41 -9.24 -6.23
C GLU A 202 7.38 -9.46 -7.39
N LEU A 203 8.32 -10.43 -7.21
CA LEU A 203 9.17 -10.93 -8.28
C LEU A 203 8.36 -11.88 -9.16
N PHE A 204 8.31 -11.59 -10.45
CA PHE A 204 7.75 -12.52 -11.43
C PHE A 204 8.76 -13.64 -11.70
N PHE A 205 9.93 -13.28 -12.19
CA PHE A 205 11.07 -14.20 -12.28
C PHE A 205 12.40 -13.45 -12.34
N ASP A 206 13.45 -14.14 -11.94
CA ASP A 206 14.86 -13.84 -12.23
C ASP A 206 15.43 -15.04 -12.98
N TRP A 207 16.03 -14.78 -14.14
CA TRP A 207 16.61 -15.80 -15.01
C TRP A 207 18.01 -15.40 -15.44
N GLN A 208 19.00 -16.16 -14.99
CA GLN A 208 20.40 -15.88 -15.26
C GLN A 208 21.16 -17.20 -15.39
N ASP A 209 21.99 -17.34 -16.46
CA ASP A 209 22.87 -18.50 -16.71
C ASP A 209 22.09 -19.86 -16.64
N GLY A 210 20.87 -19.85 -17.16
CA GLY A 210 19.99 -21.00 -17.13
C GLY A 210 19.40 -21.33 -15.76
N LEU A 211 19.65 -20.53 -14.72
CA LEU A 211 18.97 -20.62 -13.42
C LEU A 211 17.74 -19.70 -13.41
N LEU A 212 16.60 -20.27 -13.08
CA LEU A 212 15.33 -19.57 -12.96
C LEU A 212 14.89 -19.55 -11.50
N LEU A 213 14.49 -18.40 -11.01
CA LEU A 213 13.84 -18.19 -9.71
C LEU A 213 12.51 -17.49 -9.92
N THR A 214 11.44 -17.98 -9.30
CA THR A 214 10.17 -17.26 -9.12
C THR A 214 9.85 -17.13 -7.63
N ARG A 215 9.25 -16.01 -7.21
CA ARG A 215 8.95 -15.75 -5.78
C ARG A 215 7.54 -15.21 -5.61
N PRO A 216 6.52 -16.08 -5.64
CA PRO A 216 5.15 -15.68 -5.36
C PRO A 216 5.00 -15.21 -3.92
N MET A 217 4.02 -14.32 -3.71
CA MET A 217 3.65 -13.77 -2.41
C MET A 217 2.21 -14.11 -2.09
N LYS A 218 1.97 -14.74 -0.95
CA LYS A 218 0.63 -14.96 -0.39
C LYS A 218 0.69 -14.93 1.13
N GLY A 219 -0.27 -14.25 1.72
CA GLY A 219 -0.32 -14.04 3.16
C GLY A 219 0.35 -12.76 3.61
N THR A 220 -0.38 -11.95 4.36
CA THR A 220 0.08 -10.67 4.88
C THR A 220 -0.39 -10.51 6.33
N ALA A 221 0.50 -10.02 7.21
CA ALA A 221 0.14 -9.63 8.57
C ALA A 221 0.67 -8.22 8.88
N PRO A 222 -0.04 -7.43 9.70
CA PRO A 222 0.46 -6.13 10.13
C PRO A 222 1.72 -6.29 11.00
N ARG A 223 2.58 -5.26 11.01
CA ARG A 223 3.73 -5.18 11.93
C ARG A 223 3.24 -5.02 13.36
N GLY A 224 3.91 -5.66 14.30
CA GLY A 224 3.64 -5.53 15.74
C GLY A 224 4.04 -4.16 16.30
N ALA A 225 3.41 -3.76 17.39
CA ALA A 225 3.71 -2.50 18.07
C ALA A 225 5.02 -2.56 18.87
N THR A 226 5.39 -3.74 19.36
CA THR A 226 6.68 -4.01 20.05
C THR A 226 7.47 -5.05 19.27
N PRO A 227 8.79 -5.19 19.46
CA PRO A 227 9.57 -6.25 18.84
C PRO A 227 9.04 -7.66 19.12
N ALA A 228 8.47 -7.90 20.30
CA ALA A 228 7.87 -9.19 20.66
C ALA A 228 6.57 -9.44 19.89
N ASP A 229 5.67 -8.44 19.82
CA ASP A 229 4.43 -8.53 19.05
C ASP A 229 4.73 -8.69 17.55
N ASP A 230 5.79 -8.04 17.07
CA ASP A 230 6.18 -8.10 15.67
C ASP A 230 6.66 -9.50 15.27
N LEU A 231 7.48 -10.14 16.10
CA LEU A 231 7.87 -11.53 15.90
C LEU A 231 6.67 -12.48 16.01
N ALA A 232 5.80 -12.27 17.00
CA ALA A 232 4.58 -13.05 17.16
C ALA A 232 3.65 -12.95 15.93
N ALA A 233 3.55 -11.78 15.32
CA ALA A 233 2.79 -11.57 14.07
C ALA A 233 3.39 -12.37 12.90
N ALA A 234 4.72 -12.37 12.76
CA ALA A 234 5.41 -13.18 11.74
C ALA A 234 5.20 -14.69 11.95
N ASP A 235 5.30 -15.15 13.19
CA ASP A 235 5.11 -16.57 13.53
C ASP A 235 3.65 -16.99 13.33
N ALA A 236 2.69 -16.16 13.72
CA ALA A 236 1.26 -16.39 13.50
C ALA A 236 0.94 -16.47 11.99
N LEU A 237 1.49 -15.57 11.18
CA LEU A 237 1.36 -15.61 9.73
C LEU A 237 1.90 -16.93 9.17
N LYS A 238 3.11 -17.31 9.56
CA LYS A 238 3.75 -18.55 9.13
C LYS A 238 3.01 -19.81 9.58
N ALA A 239 2.34 -19.77 10.73
CA ALA A 239 1.57 -20.89 11.29
C ALA A 239 0.13 -20.97 10.75
N SER A 240 -0.39 -19.92 10.12
CA SER A 240 -1.79 -19.84 9.64
C SER A 240 -2.11 -20.93 8.62
N PRO A 241 -3.07 -21.85 8.90
CA PRO A 241 -3.43 -22.90 7.95
C PRO A 241 -4.00 -22.33 6.64
N LYS A 242 -4.78 -21.23 6.69
CA LYS A 242 -5.36 -20.56 5.53
C LYS A 242 -4.24 -20.03 4.63
N GLU A 243 -3.35 -19.20 5.17
CA GLU A 243 -2.28 -18.56 4.41
C GLU A 243 -1.31 -19.57 3.79
N ARG A 244 -1.01 -20.65 4.53
CA ARG A 244 -0.21 -21.78 4.03
C ARG A 244 -0.89 -22.51 2.89
N ALA A 245 -2.20 -22.77 2.98
CA ALA A 245 -2.94 -23.47 1.93
C ALA A 245 -2.98 -22.64 0.64
N GLU A 246 -3.22 -21.31 0.74
CA GLU A 246 -3.19 -20.40 -0.40
C GLU A 246 -1.79 -20.30 -1.02
N ASN A 247 -0.74 -20.24 -0.19
CA ASN A 247 0.65 -20.19 -0.65
C ASN A 247 1.03 -21.47 -1.39
N VAL A 248 0.73 -22.65 -0.83
CA VAL A 248 1.01 -23.96 -1.47
C VAL A 248 0.32 -24.09 -2.81
N MET A 249 -0.93 -23.64 -2.92
CA MET A 249 -1.66 -23.70 -4.19
C MET A 249 -0.94 -22.91 -5.29
N ILE A 250 -0.44 -21.72 -4.98
CA ILE A 250 0.32 -20.90 -5.95
C ILE A 250 1.71 -21.49 -6.21
N VAL A 251 2.36 -22.04 -5.20
CA VAL A 251 3.64 -22.75 -5.37
C VAL A 251 3.48 -23.93 -6.32
N ASP A 252 2.43 -24.75 -6.17
CA ASP A 252 2.20 -25.89 -7.05
C ASP A 252 1.86 -25.46 -8.48
N LEU A 253 1.08 -24.38 -8.66
CA LEU A 253 0.81 -23.81 -9.97
C LEU A 253 2.11 -23.37 -10.66
N LEU A 254 2.97 -22.63 -9.96
CA LEU A 254 4.24 -22.16 -10.53
C LEU A 254 5.26 -23.27 -10.73
N ARG A 255 5.29 -24.29 -9.86
CA ARG A 255 6.10 -25.51 -10.09
C ARG A 255 5.71 -26.18 -11.40
N ASN A 256 4.41 -26.30 -11.65
CA ASN A 256 3.90 -26.85 -12.92
C ASN A 256 4.34 -25.98 -14.11
N ASP A 257 4.17 -24.65 -14.00
CA ASP A 257 4.56 -23.71 -15.07
C ASP A 257 6.07 -23.80 -15.35
N VAL A 258 6.92 -23.75 -14.32
CA VAL A 258 8.39 -23.87 -14.41
C VAL A 258 8.81 -25.21 -15.01
N SER A 259 8.12 -26.31 -14.65
CA SER A 259 8.45 -27.67 -15.13
C SER A 259 8.40 -27.80 -16.65
N ARG A 260 7.65 -26.95 -17.33
CA ARG A 260 7.51 -26.94 -18.80
C ARG A 260 8.82 -26.63 -19.52
N ILE A 261 9.72 -25.87 -18.88
CA ILE A 261 11.01 -25.44 -19.45
C ILE A 261 12.21 -25.94 -18.65
N ALA A 262 12.00 -26.54 -17.50
CA ALA A 262 13.06 -27.04 -16.61
C ALA A 262 13.72 -28.31 -17.14
N GLU A 263 15.00 -28.51 -16.80
CA GLU A 263 15.64 -29.81 -16.87
C GLU A 263 14.92 -30.80 -15.94
N PRO A 264 14.85 -32.10 -16.29
CA PRO A 264 14.27 -33.10 -15.43
C PRO A 264 14.88 -33.07 -14.00
N PHE A 265 14.01 -33.14 -13.00
CA PHE A 265 14.36 -33.15 -11.57
C PHE A 265 15.04 -31.89 -11.01
N SER A 266 15.13 -30.79 -11.80
CA SER A 266 15.78 -29.55 -11.35
C SER A 266 14.81 -28.59 -10.60
N VAL A 267 13.49 -28.80 -10.68
CA VAL A 267 12.51 -27.93 -9.99
C VAL A 267 12.56 -28.18 -8.49
N GLN A 268 12.85 -27.15 -7.72
CA GLN A 268 12.97 -27.19 -6.26
C GLN A 268 12.22 -26.06 -5.60
N VAL A 269 11.87 -26.23 -4.33
CA VAL A 269 11.29 -25.18 -3.46
C VAL A 269 12.22 -25.01 -2.26
N PRO A 270 13.33 -24.27 -2.40
CA PRO A 270 14.33 -24.16 -1.34
C PRO A 270 13.85 -23.38 -0.13
N ARG A 271 12.89 -22.47 -0.32
CA ARG A 271 12.25 -21.70 0.77
C ARG A 271 10.74 -21.77 0.62
N LEU A 272 10.07 -22.39 1.58
CA LEU A 272 8.62 -22.46 1.66
C LEU A 272 8.15 -21.71 2.91
N PHE A 273 7.11 -20.87 2.77
CA PHE A 273 6.53 -20.06 3.85
C PHE A 273 7.54 -19.14 4.55
N HIS A 274 8.41 -18.52 3.79
CA HIS A 274 9.33 -17.53 4.33
C HIS A 274 8.58 -16.23 4.62
N THR A 275 8.74 -15.69 5.83
CA THR A 275 8.18 -14.39 6.20
C THR A 275 9.20 -13.29 5.99
N GLN A 276 8.84 -12.27 5.23
CA GLN A 276 9.66 -11.11 4.93
C GLN A 276 9.10 -9.87 5.62
N ALA A 277 9.93 -9.16 6.37
CA ALA A 277 9.57 -7.89 6.96
C ALA A 277 9.58 -6.79 5.88
N LEU A 278 8.43 -6.19 5.62
CA LEU A 278 8.30 -4.94 4.86
C LEU A 278 8.03 -3.79 5.86
N PRO A 279 8.18 -2.52 5.46
CA PRO A 279 8.01 -1.40 6.40
C PRO A 279 6.69 -1.41 7.18
N ALA A 280 5.59 -1.74 6.53
CA ALA A 280 4.24 -1.71 7.13
C ALA A 280 3.64 -3.08 7.43
N VAL A 281 4.18 -4.16 6.87
CA VAL A 281 3.58 -5.51 6.97
C VAL A 281 4.65 -6.60 6.98
N TRP A 282 4.28 -7.76 7.51
CA TRP A 282 4.91 -9.04 7.21
C TRP A 282 4.27 -9.63 5.96
N GLN A 283 5.11 -10.17 5.07
CA GLN A 283 4.67 -10.82 3.84
C GLN A 283 5.20 -12.25 3.79
N MET A 284 4.33 -13.23 3.48
CA MET A 284 4.77 -14.61 3.25
C MET A 284 5.13 -14.81 1.78
N THR A 285 6.31 -15.38 1.53
CA THR A 285 6.83 -15.70 0.20
C THR A 285 7.31 -17.14 0.14
N SER A 286 7.42 -17.68 -1.07
CA SER A 286 8.07 -18.97 -1.33
C SER A 286 8.92 -18.89 -2.58
N ASP A 287 10.09 -19.56 -2.57
CA ASP A 287 10.99 -19.58 -3.72
C ASP A 287 10.80 -20.89 -4.50
N ILE A 288 10.60 -20.79 -5.80
CA ILE A 288 10.65 -21.90 -6.74
C ILE A 288 11.84 -21.68 -7.67
N THR A 289 12.74 -22.62 -7.72
CA THR A 289 13.95 -22.57 -8.55
C THR A 289 14.00 -23.75 -9.51
N ALA A 290 14.62 -23.52 -10.66
CA ALA A 290 14.92 -24.59 -11.61
C ALA A 290 16.14 -24.25 -12.48
N ARG A 291 16.76 -25.27 -13.08
CA ARG A 291 17.64 -25.09 -14.23
C ARG A 291 16.81 -25.26 -15.50
N THR A 292 16.85 -24.26 -16.38
CA THR A 292 16.17 -24.33 -17.66
C THR A 292 16.93 -25.25 -18.61
N ARG A 293 16.21 -25.88 -19.54
CA ARG A 293 16.82 -26.74 -20.58
C ARG A 293 17.81 -25.93 -21.42
N ALA A 294 18.79 -26.61 -21.98
CA ALA A 294 19.68 -26.01 -22.95
C ALA A 294 18.85 -25.40 -24.12
N ASN A 295 19.27 -24.23 -24.60
CA ASN A 295 18.59 -23.46 -25.66
C ASN A 295 17.19 -22.93 -25.29
N CYS A 296 16.81 -22.88 -24.01
CA CYS A 296 15.65 -22.14 -23.57
C CYS A 296 15.84 -20.66 -23.88
N SER A 297 14.88 -20.04 -24.55
CA SER A 297 14.88 -18.62 -24.89
C SER A 297 14.07 -17.80 -23.87
N LEU A 298 14.22 -16.46 -23.91
CA LEU A 298 13.38 -15.54 -23.14
C LEU A 298 11.91 -15.72 -23.50
N ALA A 299 11.58 -15.93 -24.78
CA ALA A 299 10.23 -16.20 -25.23
C ALA A 299 9.66 -17.51 -24.65
N ASP A 300 10.49 -18.54 -24.42
CA ASP A 300 10.07 -19.78 -23.79
C ASP A 300 9.81 -19.60 -22.28
N VAL A 301 10.63 -18.79 -21.58
CA VAL A 301 10.38 -18.44 -20.18
C VAL A 301 9.05 -17.74 -20.03
N PHE A 302 8.75 -16.74 -20.87
CA PHE A 302 7.45 -16.08 -20.87
C PHE A 302 6.31 -17.06 -21.23
N ALA A 303 6.49 -17.91 -22.22
CA ALA A 303 5.47 -18.90 -22.62
C ALA A 303 5.14 -19.92 -21.52
N ALA A 304 6.10 -20.21 -20.64
CA ALA A 304 5.86 -21.09 -19.51
C ALA A 304 5.13 -20.39 -18.36
N LEU A 305 5.51 -19.15 -18.03
CA LEU A 305 5.12 -18.47 -16.80
C LEU A 305 4.00 -17.45 -16.98
N PHE A 306 3.90 -16.80 -18.16
CA PHE A 306 3.02 -15.65 -18.38
C PHE A 306 1.57 -16.05 -18.73
N PRO A 307 0.57 -15.31 -18.20
CA PRO A 307 0.70 -14.38 -17.10
C PRO A 307 0.91 -15.11 -15.76
N CYS A 308 1.46 -14.41 -14.77
CA CYS A 308 1.79 -15.01 -13.47
C CYS A 308 0.56 -15.68 -12.82
N GLY A 309 0.75 -16.86 -12.25
CA GLY A 309 -0.34 -17.61 -11.61
C GLY A 309 -0.94 -16.89 -10.40
N SER A 310 -0.12 -16.15 -9.64
CA SER A 310 -0.55 -15.43 -8.43
C SER A 310 -1.60 -14.36 -8.70
N ILE A 311 -1.59 -13.76 -9.90
CA ILE A 311 -2.49 -12.67 -10.32
C ILE A 311 -3.57 -13.12 -11.30
N THR A 312 -3.67 -14.40 -11.60
CA THR A 312 -4.72 -14.99 -12.44
C THR A 312 -5.61 -15.92 -11.62
N GLY A 313 -5.16 -17.09 -11.29
CA GLY A 313 -5.88 -18.10 -10.53
C GLY A 313 -5.63 -19.52 -11.04
N ALA A 314 -6.32 -20.48 -10.46
CA ALA A 314 -6.13 -21.89 -10.72
C ALA A 314 -7.48 -22.63 -10.96
N PRO A 315 -7.64 -23.39 -12.06
CA PRO A 315 -6.78 -23.50 -13.24
C PRO A 315 -6.74 -22.20 -14.06
N LYS A 316 -5.55 -21.82 -14.59
CA LYS A 316 -5.30 -20.52 -15.23
C LYS A 316 -6.31 -20.19 -16.35
N VAL A 317 -6.61 -21.12 -17.25
CA VAL A 317 -7.54 -20.91 -18.37
C VAL A 317 -8.96 -20.56 -17.88
N GLN A 318 -9.48 -21.27 -16.90
CA GLN A 318 -10.83 -21.02 -16.39
C GLN A 318 -10.89 -19.72 -15.57
N ALA A 319 -9.85 -19.46 -14.77
CA ALA A 319 -9.73 -18.21 -14.03
C ALA A 319 -9.70 -17.00 -14.97
N MET A 320 -8.95 -17.06 -16.07
CA MET A 320 -8.87 -15.96 -17.04
C MET A 320 -10.20 -15.75 -17.79
N ARG A 321 -10.98 -16.80 -18.05
CA ARG A 321 -12.35 -16.67 -18.60
C ARG A 321 -13.28 -15.95 -17.62
N ALA A 322 -13.21 -16.30 -16.32
CA ALA A 322 -14.00 -15.64 -15.30
C ALA A 322 -13.60 -14.17 -15.16
N ILE A 323 -12.30 -13.87 -15.18
CA ILE A 323 -11.76 -12.50 -15.17
C ILE A 323 -12.31 -11.70 -16.36
N GLN A 324 -12.21 -12.23 -17.58
CA GLN A 324 -12.72 -11.56 -18.78
C GLN A 324 -14.23 -11.27 -18.69
N ALA A 325 -15.01 -12.18 -18.11
CA ALA A 325 -16.46 -12.00 -17.96
C ALA A 325 -16.83 -10.94 -16.93
N LEU A 326 -16.04 -10.77 -15.87
CA LEU A 326 -16.34 -9.87 -14.75
C LEU A 326 -15.63 -8.51 -14.85
N GLU A 327 -14.49 -8.45 -15.48
CA GLU A 327 -13.70 -7.21 -15.65
C GLU A 327 -13.95 -6.63 -17.05
N PRO A 328 -14.70 -5.53 -17.19
CA PRO A 328 -15.09 -5.01 -18.52
C PRO A 328 -13.96 -4.27 -19.24
N GLN A 329 -12.81 -4.07 -18.59
CA GLN A 329 -11.69 -3.31 -19.13
C GLN A 329 -10.42 -4.15 -19.19
N ALA A 330 -9.55 -3.83 -20.16
CA ALA A 330 -8.21 -4.39 -20.24
C ALA A 330 -7.40 -4.03 -18.98
N ARG A 331 -6.64 -4.98 -18.44
CA ARG A 331 -5.74 -4.77 -17.29
C ARG A 331 -4.51 -3.93 -17.67
N GLY A 332 -4.09 -3.99 -18.92
CA GLY A 332 -2.94 -3.29 -19.44
C GLY A 332 -1.63 -3.82 -18.87
N VAL A 333 -0.73 -2.92 -18.45
CA VAL A 333 0.54 -3.30 -17.83
C VAL A 333 0.31 -3.95 -16.45
N TYR A 334 -0.72 -3.53 -15.73
CA TYR A 334 -1.12 -4.15 -14.46
C TYR A 334 -1.39 -5.65 -14.65
N CYS A 335 -0.81 -6.50 -13.78
CA CYS A 335 -0.85 -7.97 -13.91
C CYS A 335 -0.14 -8.54 -15.17
N GLY A 336 0.63 -7.72 -15.88
CA GLY A 336 1.52 -8.16 -16.94
C GLY A 336 2.91 -8.56 -16.42
N ALA A 337 3.96 -8.04 -17.06
CA ALA A 337 5.35 -8.15 -16.61
C ALA A 337 6.11 -6.87 -16.95
N LEU A 338 6.95 -6.37 -16.04
CA LEU A 338 7.79 -5.18 -16.24
C LEU A 338 9.20 -5.46 -15.70
N GLY A 339 10.24 -5.19 -16.49
CA GLY A 339 11.58 -5.49 -16.04
C GLY A 339 12.68 -5.12 -17.02
N VAL A 340 13.83 -5.76 -16.84
CA VAL A 340 15.05 -5.50 -17.59
C VAL A 340 15.72 -6.81 -18.04
N VAL A 341 16.20 -6.81 -19.26
CA VAL A 341 17.14 -7.80 -19.79
C VAL A 341 18.50 -7.13 -19.90
N LYS A 342 19.49 -7.67 -19.19
CA LYS A 342 20.85 -7.14 -19.07
C LYS A 342 21.72 -7.63 -20.20
N PRO A 343 22.83 -6.95 -20.51
CA PRO A 343 23.87 -7.48 -21.38
C PRO A 343 24.23 -8.93 -21.02
N GLY A 344 24.30 -9.81 -22.03
CA GLY A 344 24.53 -11.25 -21.83
C GLY A 344 23.26 -12.10 -21.64
N GLY A 345 22.06 -11.50 -21.56
CA GLY A 345 20.77 -12.22 -21.57
C GLY A 345 20.16 -12.47 -20.19
N ALA A 346 20.80 -12.06 -19.10
CA ALA A 346 20.19 -12.16 -17.77
C ALA A 346 18.94 -11.26 -17.68
N ALA A 347 17.80 -11.80 -17.21
CA ALA A 347 16.51 -11.14 -17.21
C ALA A 347 15.84 -11.17 -15.83
N ILE A 348 15.35 -10.03 -15.38
CA ILE A 348 14.59 -9.91 -14.13
C ILE A 348 13.32 -9.08 -14.38
N PHE A 349 12.18 -9.62 -13.97
CA PHE A 349 10.86 -9.01 -14.15
C PHE A 349 10.05 -9.08 -12.87
N ASN A 350 9.30 -8.00 -12.59
CA ASN A 350 8.29 -7.98 -11.55
C ASN A 350 6.89 -8.36 -12.11
N VAL A 351 5.97 -8.68 -11.22
CA VAL A 351 4.53 -8.67 -11.50
C VAL A 351 4.07 -7.23 -11.23
N PRO A 352 3.68 -6.44 -12.23
CA PRO A 352 3.35 -5.02 -12.04
C PRO A 352 1.97 -4.86 -11.37
N ILE A 353 1.92 -5.17 -10.07
CA ILE A 353 0.90 -4.76 -9.12
C ILE A 353 1.41 -3.51 -8.37
N ARG A 354 0.53 -2.78 -7.68
CA ARG A 354 0.88 -1.46 -7.10
C ARG A 354 1.55 -0.56 -8.14
N THR A 355 0.89 -0.47 -9.28
CA THR A 355 1.39 0.22 -10.47
C THR A 355 0.41 1.28 -10.89
N VAL A 356 0.91 2.49 -11.10
CA VAL A 356 0.16 3.61 -11.69
C VAL A 356 0.59 3.78 -13.14
N THR A 357 -0.38 3.86 -14.04
CA THR A 357 -0.16 4.29 -15.43
C THR A 357 -0.68 5.72 -15.58
N LEU A 358 0.18 6.62 -16.05
CA LEU A 358 -0.18 8.02 -16.32
C LEU A 358 -0.15 8.25 -17.83
N ARG A 359 -1.31 8.65 -18.41
CA ARG A 359 -1.48 8.98 -19.82
C ARG A 359 -2.11 10.37 -19.95
N GLY A 360 -1.35 11.32 -20.47
CA GLY A 360 -1.74 12.72 -20.42
C GLY A 360 -2.05 13.14 -18.98
N SER A 361 -3.24 13.64 -18.73
CA SER A 361 -3.68 14.01 -17.37
C SER A 361 -4.35 12.87 -16.59
N GLN A 362 -4.55 11.68 -17.19
CA GLN A 362 -5.28 10.58 -16.56
C GLN A 362 -4.33 9.61 -15.88
N ALA A 363 -4.60 9.32 -14.61
CA ALA A 363 -3.91 8.32 -13.82
C ALA A 363 -4.81 7.11 -13.54
N LEU A 364 -4.28 5.90 -13.73
CA LEU A 364 -4.95 4.63 -13.50
C LEU A 364 -4.12 3.78 -12.54
N CYS A 365 -4.76 3.21 -11.53
CA CYS A 365 -4.17 2.24 -10.61
C CYS A 365 -5.17 1.14 -10.32
N SER A 366 -4.88 -0.11 -10.67
CA SER A 366 -5.80 -1.20 -10.37
C SER A 366 -5.44 -1.89 -9.05
N ILE A 367 -6.49 -2.35 -8.37
CA ILE A 367 -6.41 -3.07 -7.08
C ILE A 367 -7.17 -4.38 -7.23
N GLY A 368 -6.74 -5.42 -6.50
CA GLY A 368 -7.43 -6.70 -6.51
C GLY A 368 -6.96 -7.67 -5.43
N SER A 369 -7.69 -8.76 -5.31
CA SER A 369 -7.36 -9.87 -4.41
C SER A 369 -7.74 -11.23 -5.00
N GLY A 370 -7.17 -12.29 -4.46
CA GLY A 370 -7.46 -13.66 -4.87
C GLY A 370 -8.67 -14.21 -4.13
N ILE A 371 -9.77 -14.37 -4.81
CA ILE A 371 -11.00 -14.95 -4.25
C ILE A 371 -10.88 -16.47 -4.20
N THR A 372 -11.05 -17.06 -3.01
CA THR A 372 -10.99 -18.50 -2.73
C THR A 372 -12.27 -18.95 -2.02
N ALA A 373 -12.42 -20.25 -1.79
CA ALA A 373 -13.61 -20.80 -1.10
C ALA A 373 -13.84 -20.22 0.31
N GLY A 374 -12.78 -19.74 0.96
CA GLY A 374 -12.84 -19.12 2.29
C GLY A 374 -12.99 -17.61 2.29
N SER A 375 -13.13 -16.97 1.12
CA SER A 375 -13.26 -15.51 1.02
C SER A 375 -14.63 -15.04 1.50
N ILE A 376 -14.62 -13.94 2.27
CA ILE A 376 -15.81 -13.22 2.74
C ILE A 376 -15.80 -11.84 2.07
N ALA A 377 -16.85 -11.47 1.37
CA ALA A 377 -16.90 -10.24 0.57
C ALA A 377 -16.55 -8.98 1.39
N GLY A 378 -16.97 -8.91 2.66
CA GLY A 378 -16.63 -7.80 3.55
C GLY A 378 -15.13 -7.69 3.84
N ASP A 379 -14.46 -8.81 4.09
CA ASP A 379 -13.02 -8.87 4.39
C ASP A 379 -12.20 -8.55 3.15
N GLU A 380 -12.61 -9.08 1.98
CA GLU A 380 -11.97 -8.79 0.69
C GLU A 380 -12.07 -7.30 0.32
N TRP A 381 -13.23 -6.69 0.58
CA TRP A 381 -13.41 -5.25 0.38
C TRP A 381 -12.48 -4.43 1.26
N ASN A 382 -12.37 -4.79 2.54
CA ASN A 382 -11.44 -4.13 3.47
C ASN A 382 -10.00 -4.31 3.01
N GLU A 383 -9.63 -5.50 2.53
CA GLU A 383 -8.30 -5.76 1.97
C GLU A 383 -7.99 -4.84 0.78
N TRP A 384 -8.98 -4.57 -0.09
CA TRP A 384 -8.83 -3.62 -1.19
C TRP A 384 -8.59 -2.19 -0.69
N GLN A 385 -9.28 -1.76 0.39
CA GLN A 385 -9.02 -0.46 1.00
C GLN A 385 -7.57 -0.36 1.52
N TYR A 386 -7.06 -1.41 2.16
CA TYR A 386 -5.66 -1.46 2.58
C TYR A 386 -4.67 -1.43 1.41
N LYS A 387 -4.97 -2.18 0.36
CA LYS A 387 -4.11 -2.26 -0.83
C LYS A 387 -4.00 -0.95 -1.60
N GLN A 388 -4.98 -0.07 -1.54
CA GLN A 388 -4.90 1.26 -2.18
C GLN A 388 -4.22 2.32 -1.29
N ALA A 389 -3.91 2.03 -0.02
CA ALA A 389 -3.32 3.00 0.89
C ALA A 389 -2.02 3.62 0.34
N PHE A 390 -1.17 2.84 -0.36
CA PHE A 390 0.09 3.33 -0.92
C PHE A 390 -0.12 4.48 -1.92
N VAL A 391 -1.10 4.37 -2.81
CA VAL A 391 -1.36 5.39 -3.83
C VAL A 391 -2.03 6.62 -3.23
N ARG A 392 -2.92 6.45 -2.25
CA ARG A 392 -3.50 7.55 -1.50
C ARG A 392 -2.43 8.31 -0.71
N ARG A 393 -1.56 7.59 0.00
CA ARG A 393 -0.42 8.15 0.75
C ARG A 393 0.51 8.95 -0.16
N ALA A 394 0.87 8.42 -1.32
CA ALA A 394 1.78 9.06 -2.26
C ALA A 394 1.23 10.37 -2.86
N THR A 395 -0.10 10.51 -2.93
CA THR A 395 -0.79 11.59 -3.63
C THR A 395 -1.62 12.50 -2.71
N THR A 396 -1.47 12.35 -1.40
CA THR A 396 -2.10 13.20 -0.38
C THR A 396 -1.02 13.99 0.35
N ARG A 397 -1.18 15.31 0.42
CA ARG A 397 -0.29 16.13 1.24
C ARG A 397 -0.77 16.12 2.68
N PHE A 398 0.10 15.72 3.59
CA PHE A 398 -0.15 15.78 5.01
C PHE A 398 1.15 15.90 5.79
N GLU A 399 1.03 16.29 7.05
CA GLU A 399 2.10 16.33 8.03
C GLU A 399 1.73 15.43 9.20
N LEU A 400 2.71 14.87 9.87
CA LEU A 400 2.50 14.17 11.13
C LEU A 400 2.22 15.22 12.19
N LEU A 401 1.27 14.92 13.07
CA LEU A 401 0.72 15.88 14.03
C LEU A 401 0.79 15.34 15.44
N GLU A 402 1.33 16.16 16.36
CA GLU A 402 1.14 15.96 17.78
C GLU A 402 0.46 17.18 18.43
N THR A 403 -0.28 16.90 19.49
CA THR A 403 -0.95 17.95 20.27
C THR A 403 -0.61 17.75 21.76
N LEU A 404 0.26 18.60 22.29
CA LEU A 404 0.77 18.53 23.66
C LEU A 404 0.17 19.64 24.52
N GLY A 405 0.02 19.37 25.81
CA GLY A 405 -0.16 20.40 26.83
C GLY A 405 1.17 21.00 27.21
N LEU A 406 1.23 22.32 27.34
CA LEU A 406 2.36 23.04 27.95
C LEU A 406 1.82 23.82 29.14
N GLN A 407 2.29 23.51 30.35
CA GLN A 407 1.89 24.13 31.58
C GLN A 407 3.12 24.75 32.27
N ASP A 408 3.11 26.05 32.43
CA ASP A 408 4.19 26.81 33.13
C ASP A 408 5.59 26.43 32.63
N GLY A 409 5.79 26.41 31.32
CA GLY A 409 7.04 26.06 30.65
C GLY A 409 7.37 24.57 30.57
N GLN A 410 6.50 23.68 31.07
CA GLN A 410 6.72 22.23 31.06
C GLN A 410 5.75 21.51 30.11
N LEU A 411 6.28 20.79 29.11
CA LEU A 411 5.51 19.95 28.20
C LEU A 411 5.01 18.68 28.92
N GLN A 412 3.73 18.40 28.79
CA GLN A 412 3.09 17.23 29.39
C GLN A 412 3.25 16.00 28.50
N ASN A 413 3.59 14.85 29.11
CA ASN A 413 3.71 13.55 28.43
C ASN A 413 4.64 13.54 27.20
N LEU A 414 5.69 14.38 27.21
CA LEU A 414 6.58 14.62 26.06
C LEU A 414 7.13 13.32 25.46
N SER A 415 7.66 12.41 26.31
CA SER A 415 8.27 11.16 25.85
C SER A 415 7.27 10.26 25.07
N ALA A 416 6.02 10.19 25.53
CA ALA A 416 4.98 9.41 24.87
C ALA A 416 4.59 10.03 23.51
N HIS A 417 4.51 11.38 23.44
CA HIS A 417 4.26 12.09 22.19
C HIS A 417 5.38 11.90 21.17
N LEU A 418 6.64 12.02 21.59
CA LEU A 418 7.80 11.82 20.71
C LEU A 418 7.90 10.36 20.23
N ALA A 419 7.61 9.38 21.09
CA ALA A 419 7.58 7.97 20.70
C ALA A 419 6.50 7.70 19.64
N ARG A 420 5.29 8.25 19.80
CA ARG A 420 4.21 8.09 18.81
C ARG A 420 4.54 8.81 17.49
N LEU A 421 5.13 10.00 17.54
CA LEU A 421 5.59 10.73 16.36
C LEU A 421 6.68 9.96 15.61
N ALA A 422 7.64 9.36 16.33
CA ALA A 422 8.70 8.53 15.76
C ALA A 422 8.14 7.28 15.05
N GLN A 423 7.15 6.61 15.68
CA GLN A 423 6.45 5.47 15.03
C GLN A 423 5.72 5.90 13.77
N ALA A 424 5.04 7.05 13.79
CA ALA A 424 4.38 7.61 12.62
C ALA A 424 5.41 7.95 11.51
N ALA A 425 6.52 8.59 11.87
CA ALA A 425 7.60 8.92 10.94
C ALA A 425 8.18 7.65 10.26
N GLN A 426 8.43 6.61 11.05
CA GLN A 426 8.88 5.32 10.53
C GLN A 426 7.85 4.69 9.57
N HIS A 427 6.57 4.70 9.95
CA HIS A 427 5.49 4.13 9.12
C HIS A 427 5.35 4.85 7.78
N PHE A 428 5.38 6.18 7.78
CA PHE A 428 5.20 7.00 6.58
C PHE A 428 6.50 7.25 5.80
N GLY A 429 7.65 6.76 6.33
CA GLY A 429 8.96 6.96 5.70
C GLY A 429 9.45 8.42 5.78
N TYR A 430 9.00 9.18 6.79
CA TYR A 430 9.47 10.54 7.02
C TYR A 430 10.82 10.52 7.76
N PRO A 431 11.80 11.35 7.37
CA PRO A 431 13.04 11.46 8.10
C PRO A 431 12.79 11.84 9.57
N TRP A 432 13.33 11.04 10.49
CA TRP A 432 13.19 11.29 11.91
C TRP A 432 14.52 11.77 12.52
N GLN A 433 14.52 13.00 13.03
CA GLN A 433 15.66 13.65 13.67
C GLN A 433 15.24 14.19 15.04
N PRO A 434 15.37 13.39 16.11
CA PRO A 434 14.88 13.76 17.44
C PRO A 434 15.46 15.09 17.95
N ASP A 435 16.76 15.34 17.73
CA ASP A 435 17.42 16.58 18.17
C ASP A 435 16.80 17.84 17.53
N SER A 436 16.41 17.75 16.27
CA SER A 436 15.73 18.85 15.56
C SER A 436 14.35 19.14 16.14
N VAL A 437 13.58 18.09 16.43
CA VAL A 437 12.25 18.20 17.06
C VAL A 437 12.36 18.78 18.45
N GLU A 438 13.31 18.31 19.26
CA GLU A 438 13.55 18.81 20.61
C GLU A 438 14.01 20.27 20.64
N ALA A 439 14.86 20.69 19.69
CA ALA A 439 15.30 22.07 19.55
C ALA A 439 14.11 23.03 19.27
N VAL A 440 13.19 22.64 18.40
CA VAL A 440 11.97 23.41 18.10
C VAL A 440 11.09 23.53 19.35
N LEU A 441 10.88 22.44 20.08
CA LEU A 441 10.08 22.44 21.31
C LEU A 441 10.75 23.25 22.44
N LYS A 442 12.06 23.16 22.58
CA LYS A 442 12.85 23.95 23.56
C LYS A 442 12.72 25.44 23.28
N THR A 443 12.81 25.87 22.02
CA THR A 443 12.62 27.28 21.65
C THR A 443 11.22 27.77 22.05
N LEU A 444 10.20 26.92 21.84
CA LEU A 444 8.82 27.26 22.18
C LEU A 444 8.60 27.35 23.71
N THR A 445 9.15 26.41 24.50
CA THR A 445 9.01 26.42 25.99
C THR A 445 9.70 27.62 26.61
N THR A 446 10.83 28.10 26.07
CA THR A 446 11.51 29.29 26.55
C THR A 446 10.74 30.59 26.34
N SER A 447 9.86 30.63 25.36
CA SER A 447 8.99 31.79 25.07
C SER A 447 7.62 31.73 25.77
N HIS A 448 7.26 30.59 26.37
CA HIS A 448 5.96 30.35 27.02
C HIS A 448 6.17 29.76 28.43
N THR A 449 6.80 30.54 29.31
CA THR A 449 7.24 30.10 30.64
C THR A 449 6.12 30.06 31.68
N THR A 450 4.97 30.65 31.41
CA THR A 450 3.82 30.72 32.31
C THR A 450 2.50 30.45 31.58
N GLY A 451 1.50 29.95 32.30
CA GLY A 451 0.16 29.70 31.79
C GLY A 451 -0.01 28.33 31.10
N ALA A 452 -1.22 28.09 30.66
CA ALA A 452 -1.61 26.85 29.98
C ALA A 452 -1.72 27.04 28.48
N TRP A 453 -1.04 26.19 27.70
CA TRP A 453 -0.97 26.29 26.25
C TRP A 453 -1.24 24.93 25.59
N ARG A 454 -1.87 24.97 24.44
CA ARG A 454 -1.94 23.85 23.49
C ARG A 454 -0.81 24.00 22.48
N VAL A 455 0.13 23.07 22.48
CA VAL A 455 1.21 23.02 21.49
C VAL A 455 0.81 22.09 20.35
N ARG A 456 0.86 22.60 19.13
CA ARG A 456 0.73 21.84 17.89
C ARG A 456 2.13 21.64 17.31
N LEU A 457 2.60 20.39 17.31
CA LEU A 457 3.86 19.98 16.71
C LEU A 457 3.58 19.27 15.40
N LEU A 458 4.23 19.69 14.32
CA LEU A 458 4.13 19.15 12.99
C LEU A 458 5.49 18.64 12.52
N LEU A 459 5.48 17.54 11.74
CA LEU A 459 6.65 17.04 11.02
C LEU A 459 6.24 16.81 9.56
N ASP A 460 6.93 17.49 8.64
CA ASP A 460 6.67 17.34 7.21
C ASP A 460 7.38 16.12 6.59
N ALA A 461 7.07 15.82 5.32
CA ALA A 461 7.64 14.69 4.60
C ALA A 461 9.16 14.81 4.34
N GLN A 462 9.75 15.98 4.54
CA GLN A 462 11.19 16.26 4.46
C GLN A 462 11.90 16.11 5.82
N GLY A 463 11.12 15.88 6.91
CA GLY A 463 11.63 15.75 8.26
C GLY A 463 11.82 17.09 8.97
N HIS A 464 11.26 18.20 8.45
CA HIS A 464 11.29 19.48 9.12
C HIS A 464 10.21 19.55 10.20
N ALA A 465 10.62 19.85 11.41
CA ALA A 465 9.71 20.03 12.54
C ALA A 465 9.30 21.51 12.67
N HIS A 466 8.03 21.73 13.00
CA HIS A 466 7.48 23.06 13.32
C HIS A 466 6.53 22.95 14.50
N ALA A 467 6.62 23.88 15.46
CA ALA A 467 5.72 23.92 16.62
C ALA A 467 5.11 25.31 16.82
N GLN A 468 3.84 25.32 17.22
CA GLN A 468 3.08 26.53 17.54
C GLN A 468 2.33 26.35 18.86
N ALA A 469 2.31 27.39 19.70
CA ALA A 469 1.54 27.44 20.93
C ALA A 469 0.27 28.29 20.75
N PHE A 470 -0.82 27.79 21.29
CA PHE A 470 -2.11 28.47 21.34
C PHE A 470 -2.59 28.49 22.79
N ALA A 471 -3.15 29.61 23.25
CA ALA A 471 -3.72 29.67 24.60
C ALA A 471 -4.77 28.56 24.78
N LEU A 472 -4.65 27.81 25.88
CA LEU A 472 -5.57 26.71 26.15
C LEU A 472 -6.79 27.28 26.94
N SER A 473 -7.97 27.15 26.38
CA SER A 473 -9.21 27.46 27.09
C SER A 473 -9.47 26.46 28.23
N ALA A 474 -10.11 26.92 29.30
CA ALA A 474 -10.51 26.05 30.42
C ALA A 474 -11.25 24.78 29.91
N THR A 475 -10.92 23.65 30.51
CA THR A 475 -11.63 22.38 30.25
C THR A 475 -13.01 22.46 30.91
N PRO A 476 -14.12 22.21 30.20
CA PRO A 476 -15.43 22.16 30.83
C PRO A 476 -15.51 21.00 31.84
N GLU A 477 -16.34 21.13 32.87
CA GLU A 477 -16.55 20.08 33.87
C GLU A 477 -17.22 18.84 33.26
N CYS A 478 -18.12 19.04 32.27
CA CYS A 478 -18.78 17.99 31.55
C CYS A 478 -18.84 18.33 30.05
N MET A 479 -18.60 17.34 29.19
CA MET A 479 -18.67 17.47 27.74
C MET A 479 -19.97 16.90 27.18
N ARG A 480 -20.55 17.57 26.20
CA ARG A 480 -21.72 17.03 25.49
C ARG A 480 -21.28 16.34 24.22
N LEU A 481 -21.61 15.06 24.09
CA LEU A 481 -21.27 14.22 22.94
C LEU A 481 -22.52 13.80 22.18
N GLN A 482 -22.39 13.68 20.84
CA GLN A 482 -23.39 13.07 19.99
C GLN A 482 -22.86 11.76 19.40
N LEU A 483 -23.74 10.86 18.99
CA LEU A 483 -23.38 9.67 18.24
C LEU A 483 -23.35 9.99 16.74
N ALA A 484 -22.42 9.42 16.00
CA ALA A 484 -22.36 9.51 14.53
C ALA A 484 -23.62 8.90 13.90
N ASP A 485 -24.13 9.54 12.84
CA ASP A 485 -25.31 9.11 12.09
C ASP A 485 -25.04 7.97 11.10
N ARG A 486 -23.77 7.68 10.84
CA ARG A 486 -23.29 6.63 9.95
C ARG A 486 -21.94 6.08 10.43
N PRO A 487 -21.53 4.88 9.97
CA PRO A 487 -20.24 4.33 10.33
C PRO A 487 -19.07 5.21 9.80
N LEU A 488 -17.93 5.13 10.50
CA LEU A 488 -16.65 5.61 10.01
C LEU A 488 -16.10 4.58 9.02
N ASP A 489 -16.31 4.80 7.73
CA ASP A 489 -15.89 3.86 6.67
C ASP A 489 -14.37 3.61 6.69
N GLU A 490 -13.58 4.61 7.09
CA GLU A 490 -12.13 4.55 7.15
C GLU A 490 -11.59 4.15 8.54
N ALA A 491 -12.39 3.53 9.42
CA ALA A 491 -11.98 3.20 10.79
C ALA A 491 -10.63 2.47 10.89
N HIS A 492 -10.32 1.64 9.90
CA HIS A 492 -9.05 0.89 9.86
C HIS A 492 -7.97 1.53 8.99
N SER A 493 -8.18 2.76 8.50
CA SER A 493 -7.17 3.45 7.68
C SER A 493 -5.94 3.85 8.52
N GLU A 494 -4.82 4.03 7.84
CA GLU A 494 -3.60 4.53 8.48
C GLU A 494 -3.77 5.96 9.03
N PHE A 495 -4.68 6.77 8.45
CA PHE A 495 -4.97 8.13 8.91
C PHE A 495 -5.84 8.17 10.18
N VAL A 496 -6.49 7.07 10.56
CA VAL A 496 -7.08 6.87 11.89
C VAL A 496 -6.03 6.36 12.86
N ARG A 497 -5.23 5.37 12.45
CA ARG A 497 -4.19 4.76 13.30
C ARG A 497 -3.07 5.72 13.68
N PHE A 498 -2.69 6.65 12.78
CA PHE A 498 -1.64 7.64 13.01
C PHE A 498 -2.20 9.06 12.97
N LYS A 499 -1.76 9.88 13.90
CA LYS A 499 -2.22 11.27 14.01
C LYS A 499 -1.55 12.14 12.95
N THR A 500 -2.33 12.64 11.99
CA THR A 500 -1.87 13.48 10.88
C THR A 500 -2.73 14.73 10.69
N THR A 501 -2.32 15.62 9.79
CA THR A 501 -3.14 16.77 9.36
C THR A 501 -4.20 16.39 8.32
N HIS A 502 -4.15 15.18 7.74
CA HIS A 502 -5.18 14.66 6.84
C HIS A 502 -6.35 14.11 7.65
N ARG A 503 -7.44 14.87 7.74
CA ARG A 503 -8.57 14.57 8.63
C ARG A 503 -9.97 14.58 7.99
N PRO A 504 -10.16 14.43 6.65
CA PRO A 504 -11.49 14.51 6.04
C PRO A 504 -12.48 13.49 6.63
N HIS A 505 -11.99 12.30 7.01
CA HIS A 505 -12.75 11.24 7.65
C HIS A 505 -13.32 11.61 9.02
N TYR A 506 -12.67 12.51 9.78
CA TYR A 506 -13.20 13.06 11.02
C TYR A 506 -14.00 14.35 10.78
N ASP A 507 -13.57 15.19 9.86
CA ASP A 507 -14.20 16.49 9.58
C ASP A 507 -15.65 16.30 9.11
N ALA A 508 -15.95 15.17 8.43
CA ALA A 508 -17.29 14.77 8.00
C ALA A 508 -18.26 14.53 9.17
N PHE A 509 -17.76 14.33 10.40
CA PHE A 509 -18.54 14.10 11.62
C PHE A 509 -18.47 15.27 12.60
N THR A 510 -17.92 16.42 12.16
CA THR A 510 -17.87 17.62 13.01
C THR A 510 -19.27 18.06 13.41
N PRO A 511 -19.55 18.22 14.72
CA PRO A 511 -20.85 18.68 15.16
C PRO A 511 -21.22 20.05 14.56
N THR A 512 -22.46 20.17 14.09
CA THR A 512 -23.00 21.46 13.61
C THR A 512 -23.63 22.28 14.75
N ASP A 513 -24.09 21.64 15.82
CA ASP A 513 -24.57 22.31 17.03
C ASP A 513 -23.38 22.72 17.91
N VAL A 514 -23.22 24.03 18.14
CA VAL A 514 -22.15 24.62 18.97
C VAL A 514 -22.15 24.14 20.43
N ARG A 515 -23.27 23.58 20.91
CA ARG A 515 -23.39 23.02 22.26
C ARG A 515 -22.81 21.61 22.37
N VAL A 516 -22.57 20.95 21.24
CA VAL A 516 -21.99 19.61 21.16
C VAL A 516 -20.48 19.75 21.03
N PHE A 517 -19.75 19.13 21.93
CA PHE A 517 -18.27 19.23 21.93
C PHE A 517 -17.67 18.33 20.84
N ASP A 518 -18.13 17.07 20.71
CA ASP A 518 -17.56 16.10 19.78
C ASP A 518 -18.56 15.01 19.38
N THR A 519 -18.20 14.21 18.36
CA THR A 519 -19.01 13.09 17.88
C THR A 519 -18.30 11.78 18.21
N VAL A 520 -19.05 10.85 18.82
CA VAL A 520 -18.63 9.46 19.06
C VAL A 520 -18.85 8.67 17.78
N LEU A 521 -17.79 7.98 17.33
CA LEU A 521 -17.75 7.24 16.07
C LEU A 521 -17.92 5.73 16.31
N TRP A 522 -18.35 5.03 15.28
CA TRP A 522 -18.50 3.57 15.25
C TRP A 522 -18.13 3.03 13.86
N ASN A 523 -17.72 1.76 13.77
CA ASN A 523 -17.26 1.11 12.55
C ASN A 523 -18.36 0.30 11.84
N ALA A 524 -18.05 -0.28 10.69
CA ALA A 524 -18.98 -1.09 9.90
C ALA A 524 -19.48 -2.37 10.60
N GLN A 525 -18.84 -2.80 11.70
CA GLN A 525 -19.25 -3.90 12.56
C GLN A 525 -20.15 -3.44 13.71
N HIS A 526 -20.59 -2.17 13.68
CA HIS A 526 -21.38 -1.52 14.73
C HIS A 526 -20.66 -1.45 16.09
N GLU A 527 -19.33 -1.48 16.09
CA GLU A 527 -18.52 -1.32 17.29
C GLU A 527 -18.18 0.16 17.51
N ILE A 528 -18.29 0.65 18.72
CA ILE A 528 -17.85 2.00 19.10
C ILE A 528 -16.32 2.05 18.93
N THR A 529 -15.82 3.19 18.41
CA THR A 529 -14.39 3.40 18.18
C THR A 529 -13.82 4.49 19.07
N GLU A 530 -14.00 5.75 18.72
CA GLU A 530 -13.46 6.92 19.43
C GLU A 530 -14.30 8.18 19.17
N CYS A 531 -13.84 9.33 19.67
CA CYS A 531 -14.36 10.64 19.26
C CYS A 531 -13.45 11.27 18.20
N THR A 532 -13.94 12.28 17.45
CA THR A 532 -13.13 12.90 16.39
C THR A 532 -11.84 13.57 16.90
N ARG A 533 -11.76 13.96 18.20
CA ARG A 533 -10.63 14.66 18.83
C ARG A 533 -10.01 13.96 20.03
N GLY A 534 -10.51 12.78 20.39
CA GLY A 534 -10.03 12.00 21.52
C GLY A 534 -10.64 10.61 21.57
N ASN A 535 -10.25 9.83 22.58
CA ASN A 535 -10.84 8.52 22.80
C ASN A 535 -12.05 8.63 23.73
N ILE A 536 -12.79 7.53 23.84
CA ILE A 536 -13.97 7.43 24.70
C ILE A 536 -13.78 6.37 25.78
N ALA A 537 -14.31 6.63 26.97
CA ALA A 537 -14.52 5.65 28.03
C ALA A 537 -16.02 5.50 28.29
N LEU A 538 -16.47 4.27 28.45
CA LEU A 538 -17.87 3.90 28.68
C LEU A 538 -17.97 3.08 29.96
N GLN A 539 -18.93 3.35 30.81
CA GLN A 539 -19.15 2.57 32.04
C GLN A 539 -20.18 1.50 31.77
N VAL A 540 -19.74 0.24 31.74
CA VAL A 540 -20.57 -0.94 31.47
C VAL A 540 -20.47 -1.88 32.68
N GLY A 541 -21.59 -2.21 33.30
CA GLY A 541 -21.63 -3.09 34.48
C GLY A 541 -20.81 -2.57 35.66
N GLY A 542 -20.66 -1.27 35.80
CA GLY A 542 -19.87 -0.61 36.86
C GLY A 542 -18.38 -0.51 36.57
N GLN A 543 -17.90 -1.06 35.47
CA GLN A 543 -16.50 -0.99 35.04
C GLN A 543 -16.32 0.01 33.90
N TRP A 544 -15.26 0.82 33.95
CA TRP A 544 -14.89 1.70 32.85
C TRP A 544 -14.13 0.95 31.78
N VAL A 545 -14.64 0.96 30.54
CA VAL A 545 -14.07 0.28 29.39
C VAL A 545 -13.79 1.28 28.27
N THR A 546 -12.84 0.93 27.40
CA THR A 546 -12.53 1.65 26.16
C THR A 546 -12.38 0.66 25.03
N PRO A 547 -12.80 0.98 23.79
CA PRO A 547 -12.66 0.07 22.66
C PRO A 547 -11.19 -0.30 22.43
N PRO A 548 -10.89 -1.57 22.08
CA PRO A 548 -9.56 -2.01 21.70
C PRO A 548 -9.15 -1.43 20.34
N LEU A 549 -7.85 -1.32 20.08
CA LEU A 549 -7.32 -0.73 18.84
C LEU A 549 -7.84 -1.42 17.57
N ARG A 550 -8.20 -2.70 17.66
CA ARG A 550 -8.76 -3.45 16.52
C ARG A 550 -10.12 -2.95 16.04
N CYS A 551 -10.85 -2.19 16.85
CA CYS A 551 -12.11 -1.54 16.43
C CYS A 551 -11.86 -0.34 15.48
N GLY A 552 -10.60 0.09 15.30
CA GLY A 552 -10.23 1.19 14.42
C GLY A 552 -10.29 2.55 15.12
N LEU A 553 -9.25 2.87 15.86
CA LEU A 553 -9.11 4.13 16.61
C LEU A 553 -7.64 4.52 16.77
N LEU A 554 -7.41 5.81 17.05
CA LEU A 554 -6.09 6.32 17.36
C LEU A 554 -5.61 5.77 18.73
N PRO A 555 -4.35 5.25 18.84
CA PRO A 555 -3.73 4.94 20.13
C PRO A 555 -3.44 6.24 20.92
N GLY A 556 -4.47 6.77 21.58
CA GLY A 556 -4.37 8.03 22.29
C GLY A 556 -3.53 7.93 23.55
N ILE A 557 -2.71 8.94 23.82
CA ILE A 557 -1.83 8.96 25.01
C ILE A 557 -2.64 9.04 26.29
N GLY A 558 -3.72 9.84 26.34
CA GLY A 558 -4.63 9.85 27.49
C GLY A 558 -5.28 8.50 27.77
N ARG A 559 -5.66 7.76 26.70
CA ARG A 559 -6.17 6.40 26.80
C ARG A 559 -5.10 5.44 27.34
N ALA A 560 -3.89 5.49 26.80
CA ALA A 560 -2.79 4.63 27.24
C ALA A 560 -2.44 4.82 28.72
N LEU A 561 -2.41 6.05 29.19
CA LEU A 561 -2.19 6.37 30.61
C LEU A 561 -3.31 5.80 31.50
N ALA A 562 -4.56 6.00 31.12
CA ALA A 562 -5.70 5.48 31.90
C ALA A 562 -5.74 3.93 31.96
N LEU A 563 -5.29 3.24 30.90
CA LEU A 563 -5.09 1.78 30.90
C LEU A 563 -3.94 1.36 31.83
N GLN A 564 -2.80 2.06 31.79
CA GLN A 564 -1.66 1.79 32.69
C GLN A 564 -2.00 2.02 34.16
N GLU A 565 -2.81 3.01 34.45
CA GLU A 565 -3.30 3.33 35.81
C GLU A 565 -4.38 2.33 36.30
N GLY A 566 -4.84 1.42 35.45
CA GLY A 566 -5.93 0.49 35.77
C GLY A 566 -7.31 1.12 35.88
N ARG A 567 -7.47 2.37 35.42
CA ARG A 567 -8.77 3.07 35.38
C ARG A 567 -9.66 2.58 34.25
N LEU A 568 -9.06 2.03 33.19
CA LEU A 568 -9.73 1.49 32.02
C LEU A 568 -9.30 0.04 31.78
N VAL A 569 -10.21 -0.73 31.18
CA VAL A 569 -9.89 -2.00 30.52
C VAL A 569 -10.38 -1.95 29.07
N GLU A 570 -9.75 -2.73 28.19
CA GLU A 570 -10.22 -2.84 26.81
C GLU A 570 -11.40 -3.79 26.71
N SER A 571 -12.50 -3.32 26.12
CA SER A 571 -13.65 -4.14 25.78
C SER A 571 -14.36 -3.60 24.55
N VAL A 572 -14.84 -4.48 23.68
CA VAL A 572 -15.71 -4.09 22.58
C VAL A 572 -17.06 -3.66 23.14
N VAL A 573 -17.57 -2.53 22.65
CA VAL A 573 -18.90 -2.04 22.95
C VAL A 573 -19.62 -1.82 21.62
N HIS A 574 -20.73 -2.49 21.41
CA HIS A 574 -21.54 -2.32 20.22
C HIS A 574 -22.59 -1.22 20.40
N LEU A 575 -23.12 -0.71 19.29
CA LEU A 575 -24.21 0.28 19.31
C LEU A 575 -25.40 -0.20 20.17
N ASN A 576 -25.72 -1.49 20.11
CA ASN A 576 -26.82 -2.09 20.86
C ASN A 576 -26.57 -2.14 22.38
N ASP A 577 -25.30 -2.00 22.82
CA ASP A 577 -24.93 -1.98 24.24
C ASP A 577 -25.09 -0.59 24.86
N LEU A 578 -25.14 0.48 24.05
CA LEU A 578 -25.21 1.85 24.52
C LEU A 578 -26.35 2.15 25.51
N PRO A 579 -27.56 1.56 25.40
CA PRO A 579 -28.60 1.74 26.40
C PRO A 579 -28.25 1.23 27.80
N THR A 580 -27.25 0.35 27.93
CA THR A 580 -26.78 -0.21 29.21
C THR A 580 -25.62 0.58 29.82
N VAL A 581 -25.08 1.56 29.09
CA VAL A 581 -23.96 2.39 29.54
C VAL A 581 -24.46 3.39 30.60
N THR A 582 -23.87 3.35 31.78
CA THR A 582 -24.23 4.19 32.92
C THR A 582 -23.41 5.46 33.07
N GLY A 583 -22.29 5.57 32.37
CA GLY A 583 -21.43 6.75 32.37
C GLY A 583 -20.58 6.81 31.12
N ILE A 584 -20.27 8.01 30.66
CA ILE A 584 -19.39 8.26 29.54
C ILE A 584 -18.35 9.32 29.91
N ALA A 585 -17.15 9.19 29.33
CA ALA A 585 -16.11 10.18 29.47
C ALA A 585 -15.29 10.32 28.19
N PHE A 586 -14.93 11.55 27.89
CA PHE A 586 -14.00 11.90 26.83
C PHE A 586 -12.58 11.95 27.41
N LEU A 587 -11.59 11.47 26.64
CA LEU A 587 -10.20 11.50 27.10
C LEU A 587 -9.19 11.78 25.97
N ASN A 588 -8.27 12.67 26.26
CA ASN A 588 -7.07 12.88 25.44
C ASN A 588 -5.91 13.42 26.30
N SER A 589 -4.71 13.49 25.73
CA SER A 589 -3.50 13.94 26.44
C SER A 589 -3.55 15.43 26.85
N LEU A 590 -4.36 16.25 26.17
CA LEU A 590 -4.41 17.70 26.40
C LEU A 590 -5.35 18.07 27.56
N ARG A 591 -6.51 17.42 27.66
CA ARG A 591 -7.55 17.74 28.64
C ARG A 591 -7.73 16.69 29.73
N GLY A 592 -6.99 15.56 29.62
CA GLY A 592 -7.13 14.45 30.53
C GLY A 592 -8.47 13.73 30.37
N TRP A 593 -8.99 13.24 31.48
CA TRP A 593 -10.29 12.61 31.64
C TRP A 593 -11.35 13.66 31.93
N VAL A 594 -12.40 13.74 31.12
CA VAL A 594 -13.52 14.67 31.31
C VAL A 594 -14.83 13.89 31.19
N ASP A 595 -15.66 13.96 32.21
CA ASP A 595 -16.99 13.35 32.21
C ASP A 595 -17.83 13.93 31.08
N ALA A 596 -18.69 13.13 30.52
CA ALA A 596 -19.50 13.54 29.37
C ALA A 596 -20.96 13.06 29.48
N ASP A 597 -21.84 13.77 28.78
CA ASP A 597 -23.25 13.42 28.63
C ASP A 597 -23.67 13.33 27.18
N TRP A 598 -24.61 12.44 26.88
CA TRP A 598 -25.23 12.38 25.56
C TRP A 598 -26.14 13.60 25.33
N VAL A 599 -26.16 14.08 24.10
CA VAL A 599 -27.18 15.04 23.66
C VAL A 599 -28.52 14.31 23.52
N SER A 600 -29.53 14.69 24.30
CA SER A 600 -30.72 13.96 24.64
C SER A 600 -31.72 13.64 23.51
N ALA A 601 -31.41 13.83 22.25
CA ALA A 601 -32.36 13.68 21.13
C ALA A 601 -32.10 12.46 20.20
N GLN A 602 -31.11 11.60 20.46
CA GLN A 602 -30.68 10.60 19.47
C GLN A 602 -31.13 9.16 19.71
N TRP A 603 -31.66 8.84 20.90
CA TRP A 603 -32.07 7.45 21.22
C TRP A 603 -33.38 7.01 20.56
N ASP A 604 -34.26 7.99 20.19
CA ASP A 604 -35.58 7.69 19.59
C ASP A 604 -35.52 7.45 18.06
N ALA A 605 -34.36 7.63 17.44
CA ALA A 605 -34.15 7.57 15.98
C ALA A 605 -33.24 6.43 15.52
N MET A 606 -32.88 5.47 16.39
CA MET A 606 -32.03 4.35 15.94
C MET A 606 -32.82 3.41 15.02
N PRO A 607 -32.26 3.03 13.85
CA PRO A 607 -32.86 1.98 13.04
C PRO A 607 -32.88 0.68 13.85
N SER A 608 -34.04 0.07 13.93
CA SER A 608 -34.18 -1.30 14.45
C SER A 608 -33.30 -2.25 13.63
N PRO A 609 -32.68 -3.26 14.26
CA PRO A 609 -31.75 -4.17 13.64
C PRO A 609 -32.30 -4.91 12.42
#